data_d9ba95d31a8eae1ffc2033342190a867
#
_entry.id   d9ba95d31a8eae1ffc2033342190a867
#
_cell.length_a   1.000
_cell.length_b   1.000
_cell.length_c   1.000
_cell.angle_alpha   90.00
_cell.angle_beta   90.00
_cell.angle_gamma   90.00
#
_symmetry.space_group_name_H-M   'P 1'
#
loop_
_entity.id
_entity.type
_entity.pdbx_description
1 polymer ?
#
loop_
_entity_poly.entity_id
_entity_poly.type
_entity_poly.pdbx_seq_one_letter_code
_entity_poly.pdbx_strand_id
1 'polypeptide(L)'
;LLAALLGLAWHWNIRLRAAVPAVLLTAALAIGAGNAFSRDVIRVELVGSKMAPAVILSQNDRAVVLYRGGQTTRKAVETALERRSIRTVEALIDLRMDSQEPCTLRAKQIVRAARLAANTTQTLRTDTASLEVLRTQTGCAVRFTIEGQSFVTLSGTVRFTQPLEVDWL
;
A
#
# COMPACT_ATOMS: atom_id res chain seq x y z
N LEU A 1 7.10 -22.60 -25.92
CA LEU A 1 6.53 -23.93 -25.64
C LEU A 1 5.04 -24.00 -25.98
N LEU A 2 4.20 -23.10 -25.49
CA LEU A 2 2.73 -23.06 -25.76
C LEU A 2 2.41 -22.91 -27.25
N ALA A 3 3.11 -22.03 -27.96
CA ALA A 3 2.94 -21.82 -29.41
C ALA A 3 3.32 -23.08 -30.24
N ALA A 4 4.31 -23.84 -29.81
CA ALA A 4 4.70 -25.07 -30.47
C ALA A 4 3.67 -26.19 -30.25
N LEU A 5 3.12 -26.31 -29.05
CA LEU A 5 2.04 -27.25 -28.73
C LEU A 5 0.74 -26.92 -29.48
N LEU A 6 0.41 -25.64 -29.63
CA LEU A 6 -0.72 -25.16 -30.42
C LEU A 6 -0.56 -25.46 -31.92
N GLY A 7 0.67 -25.32 -32.46
CA GLY A 7 0.97 -25.65 -33.84
C GLY A 7 0.85 -27.16 -34.16
N LEU A 8 1.29 -28.02 -33.23
CA LEU A 8 1.15 -29.47 -33.33
C LEU A 8 -0.32 -29.93 -33.25
N ALA A 9 -1.09 -29.33 -32.31
CA ALA A 9 -2.53 -29.63 -32.16
C ALA A 9 -3.35 -29.20 -33.39
N TRP A 10 -2.94 -28.11 -34.04
CA TRP A 10 -3.62 -27.57 -35.23
C TRP A 10 -3.54 -28.55 -36.43
N HIS A 11 -2.48 -29.35 -36.49
CA HIS A 11 -2.26 -30.26 -37.61
C HIS A 11 -3.00 -31.58 -37.46
N TRP A 12 -3.43 -31.98 -36.25
CA TRP A 12 -3.85 -33.36 -35.99
C TRP A 12 -5.38 -33.64 -35.96
N ASN A 13 -6.26 -32.69 -35.75
CA ASN A 13 -7.69 -32.98 -35.79
C ASN A 13 -8.61 -31.74 -35.78
N ILE A 14 -9.70 -31.75 -36.57
CA ILE A 14 -10.70 -30.66 -36.64
C ILE A 14 -11.38 -30.41 -35.27
N ARG A 15 -11.57 -31.44 -34.45
CA ARG A 15 -12.12 -31.30 -33.09
C ARG A 15 -11.20 -30.58 -32.14
N LEU A 16 -9.90 -30.74 -32.29
CA LEU A 16 -8.87 -30.02 -31.53
C LEU A 16 -8.80 -28.54 -31.91
N ARG A 17 -9.14 -28.19 -33.16
CA ARG A 17 -9.18 -26.78 -33.61
C ARG A 17 -10.22 -25.95 -32.85
N ALA A 18 -11.35 -26.56 -32.45
CA ALA A 18 -12.38 -25.90 -31.65
C ALA A 18 -12.01 -25.86 -30.15
N ALA A 19 -11.29 -26.88 -29.64
CA ALA A 19 -10.88 -26.94 -28.23
C ALA A 19 -9.81 -25.89 -27.86
N VAL A 20 -8.88 -25.57 -28.78
CA VAL A 20 -7.83 -24.60 -28.55
C VAL A 20 -8.34 -23.20 -28.21
N PRO A 21 -9.25 -22.57 -29.02
CA PRO A 21 -9.80 -21.27 -28.67
C PRO A 21 -10.65 -21.32 -27.40
N ALA A 22 -11.33 -22.42 -27.11
CA ALA A 22 -12.10 -22.58 -25.87
C ALA A 22 -11.19 -22.58 -24.63
N VAL A 23 -10.08 -23.31 -24.68
CA VAL A 23 -9.07 -23.31 -23.59
C VAL A 23 -8.43 -21.95 -23.41
N LEU A 24 -8.11 -21.25 -24.49
CA LEU A 24 -7.55 -19.89 -24.42
C LEU A 24 -8.56 -18.90 -23.85
N LEU A 25 -9.84 -19.01 -24.22
CA LEU A 25 -10.91 -18.16 -23.70
C LEU A 25 -11.13 -18.40 -22.21
N THR A 26 -11.18 -19.67 -21.78
CA THR A 26 -11.32 -19.99 -20.35
C THR A 26 -10.11 -19.55 -19.54
N ALA A 27 -8.90 -19.70 -20.05
CA ALA A 27 -7.70 -19.18 -19.40
C ALA A 27 -7.70 -17.64 -19.29
N ALA A 28 -8.10 -16.95 -20.37
CA ALA A 28 -8.21 -15.49 -20.37
C ALA A 28 -9.29 -15.01 -19.38
N LEU A 29 -10.45 -15.70 -19.33
CA LEU A 29 -11.50 -15.40 -18.37
C LEU A 29 -11.07 -15.67 -16.92
N ALA A 30 -10.36 -16.76 -16.67
CA ALA A 30 -9.83 -17.09 -15.33
C ALA A 30 -8.80 -16.06 -14.86
N ILE A 31 -7.89 -15.62 -15.76
CA ILE A 31 -6.93 -14.56 -15.46
C ILE A 31 -7.65 -13.23 -15.24
N GLY A 32 -8.64 -12.90 -16.08
CA GLY A 32 -9.45 -11.70 -15.95
C GLY A 32 -10.25 -11.66 -14.65
N ALA A 33 -10.88 -12.76 -14.28
CA ALA A 33 -11.60 -12.89 -13.01
C ALA A 33 -10.64 -12.81 -11.82
N GLY A 34 -9.51 -13.52 -11.85
CA GLY A 34 -8.49 -13.45 -10.81
C GLY A 34 -7.97 -12.03 -10.60
N ASN A 35 -7.73 -11.29 -11.67
CA ASN A 35 -7.32 -9.88 -11.59
C ASN A 35 -8.45 -8.98 -11.07
N ALA A 36 -9.71 -9.23 -11.42
CA ALA A 36 -10.85 -8.48 -10.91
C ALA A 36 -11.03 -8.67 -9.40
N PHE A 37 -10.97 -9.93 -8.93
CA PHE A 37 -11.05 -10.24 -7.49
C PHE A 37 -9.86 -9.70 -6.68
N SER A 38 -8.68 -9.57 -7.27
CA SER A 38 -7.51 -9.00 -6.56
C SER A 38 -7.49 -7.47 -6.53
N ARG A 39 -8.35 -6.80 -7.30
CA ARG A 39 -8.37 -5.33 -7.37
C ARG A 39 -8.90 -4.68 -6.11
N ASP A 40 -9.80 -5.32 -5.38
CA ASP A 40 -10.43 -4.75 -4.19
C ASP A 40 -9.64 -5.02 -2.89
N VAL A 41 -8.58 -5.82 -2.96
CA VAL A 41 -7.79 -6.15 -1.78
C VAL A 41 -6.83 -5.02 -1.43
N ILE A 42 -7.01 -4.45 -0.24
CA ILE A 42 -6.05 -3.52 0.35
C ILE A 42 -4.92 -4.34 0.99
N ARG A 43 -3.70 -4.05 0.61
CA ARG A 43 -2.50 -4.70 1.15
C ARG A 43 -1.76 -3.77 2.06
N VAL A 44 -1.43 -4.27 3.24
CA VAL A 44 -0.58 -3.59 4.23
C VAL A 44 0.78 -4.25 4.20
N GLU A 45 1.83 -3.48 3.94
CA GLU A 45 3.21 -3.98 3.89
C GLU A 45 4.12 -3.13 4.76
N LEU A 46 4.95 -3.79 5.57
CA LEU A 46 6.00 -3.17 6.35
C LEU A 46 7.33 -3.31 5.59
N VAL A 47 7.97 -2.19 5.26
CA VAL A 47 9.21 -2.18 4.48
C VAL A 47 10.30 -1.34 5.14
N GLY A 48 11.55 -1.72 4.90
CA GLY A 48 12.73 -0.97 5.35
C GLY A 48 13.35 -1.51 6.62
N SER A 49 13.87 -0.62 7.47
CA SER A 49 14.58 -0.98 8.68
C SER A 49 13.66 -1.60 9.73
N LYS A 50 14.12 -2.65 10.42
CA LYS A 50 13.38 -3.28 11.53
C LYS A 50 13.04 -2.30 12.66
N MET A 51 13.89 -1.30 12.89
CA MET A 51 13.70 -0.30 13.96
C MET A 51 12.72 0.81 13.60
N ALA A 52 12.63 1.13 12.32
CA ALA A 52 11.75 2.20 11.82
C ALA A 52 11.19 1.83 10.43
N PRO A 53 10.34 0.80 10.35
CA PRO A 53 9.74 0.40 9.08
C PRO A 53 8.75 1.47 8.61
N ALA A 54 8.63 1.62 7.29
CA ALA A 54 7.52 2.31 6.69
C ALA A 54 6.35 1.35 6.50
N VAL A 55 5.13 1.87 6.58
CA VAL A 55 3.91 1.13 6.25
C VAL A 55 3.43 1.59 4.89
N ILE A 56 3.19 0.65 3.98
CA ILE A 56 2.60 0.92 2.68
C ILE A 56 1.22 0.27 2.65
N LEU A 57 0.20 1.11 2.50
CA LEU A 57 -1.16 0.68 2.23
C LEU A 57 -1.37 0.80 0.72
N SER A 58 -1.62 -0.31 0.05
CA SER A 58 -1.75 -0.29 -1.41
C SER A 58 -3.01 -0.99 -1.88
N GLN A 59 -3.68 -0.37 -2.86
CA GLN A 59 -4.83 -0.92 -3.57
C GLN A 59 -4.68 -0.57 -5.04
N ASN A 60 -4.72 -1.57 -5.89
CA ASN A 60 -4.48 -1.41 -7.33
C ASN A 60 -3.11 -0.76 -7.62
N ASP A 61 -3.10 0.37 -8.33
CA ASP A 61 -1.93 1.17 -8.69
C ASP A 61 -1.70 2.39 -7.79
N ARG A 62 -2.42 2.43 -6.64
CA ARG A 62 -2.39 3.53 -5.67
C ARG A 62 -1.84 3.09 -4.34
N ALA A 63 -1.22 4.00 -3.63
CA ALA A 63 -0.73 3.73 -2.28
C ALA A 63 -0.79 4.95 -1.37
N VAL A 64 -0.87 4.64 -0.07
CA VAL A 64 -0.60 5.57 1.02
C VAL A 64 0.65 5.08 1.73
N VAL A 65 1.57 5.98 2.03
CA VAL A 65 2.84 5.65 2.68
C VAL A 65 2.96 6.35 4.01
N LEU A 66 3.09 5.58 5.08
CA LEU A 66 3.44 6.08 6.42
C LEU A 66 4.94 5.90 6.61
N TYR A 67 5.69 7.00 6.62
CA TYR A 67 7.14 6.98 6.56
C TYR A 67 7.76 7.35 7.90
N ARG A 68 8.64 6.49 8.44
CA ARG A 68 9.32 6.71 9.73
C ARG A 68 10.84 6.67 9.65
N GLY A 69 11.38 6.09 8.61
CA GLY A 69 12.80 5.74 8.55
C GLY A 69 13.68 6.77 7.87
N GLY A 70 14.95 6.43 7.74
CA GLY A 70 15.97 7.17 6.99
C GLY A 70 16.09 6.70 5.53
N GLN A 71 17.26 6.96 4.94
CA GLN A 71 17.58 6.64 3.53
C GLN A 71 17.36 5.18 3.14
N THR A 72 17.72 4.23 4.03
CA THR A 72 17.53 2.79 3.77
C THR A 72 16.06 2.44 3.64
N THR A 73 15.21 2.97 4.52
CA THR A 73 13.75 2.76 4.46
C THR A 73 13.18 3.41 3.21
N ARG A 74 13.68 4.60 2.79
CA ARG A 74 13.25 5.25 1.56
C ARG A 74 13.49 4.37 0.35
N LYS A 75 14.71 3.85 0.17
CA LYS A 75 15.03 2.95 -0.95
C LYS A 75 14.16 1.70 -0.94
N ALA A 76 13.88 1.14 0.24
CA ALA A 76 13.00 -0.02 0.37
C ALA A 76 11.55 0.30 -0.06
N VAL A 77 11.04 1.49 0.30
CA VAL A 77 9.72 1.97 -0.14
C VAL A 77 9.69 2.15 -1.65
N GLU A 78 10.67 2.85 -2.23
CA GLU A 78 10.77 3.04 -3.69
C GLU A 78 10.76 1.69 -4.42
N THR A 79 11.61 0.74 -4.00
CA THR A 79 11.66 -0.61 -4.58
C THR A 79 10.35 -1.38 -4.42
N ALA A 80 9.66 -1.25 -3.28
CA ALA A 80 8.37 -1.90 -3.07
C ALA A 80 7.28 -1.33 -3.97
N LEU A 81 7.24 -0.01 -4.14
CA LEU A 81 6.30 0.68 -5.04
C LEU A 81 6.53 0.27 -6.49
N GLU A 82 7.78 0.25 -6.95
CA GLU A 82 8.17 -0.17 -8.31
C GLU A 82 7.78 -1.63 -8.57
N ARG A 83 8.15 -2.54 -7.66
CA ARG A 83 7.83 -3.98 -7.78
C ARG A 83 6.33 -4.24 -7.91
N ARG A 84 5.50 -3.39 -7.31
CA ARG A 84 4.04 -3.48 -7.36
C ARG A 84 3.42 -2.67 -8.49
N SER A 85 4.23 -2.02 -9.31
CA SER A 85 3.77 -1.11 -10.38
C SER A 85 2.82 -0.01 -9.85
N ILE A 86 3.04 0.45 -8.62
CA ILE A 86 2.28 1.54 -8.03
C ILE A 86 2.69 2.84 -8.71
N ARG A 87 1.74 3.45 -9.39
CA ARG A 87 1.96 4.68 -10.16
C ARG A 87 1.71 5.95 -9.36
N THR A 88 0.82 5.85 -8.37
CA THR A 88 0.36 7.02 -7.64
C THR A 88 0.46 6.79 -6.14
N VAL A 89 1.28 7.60 -5.47
CA VAL A 89 1.23 7.75 -4.01
C VAL A 89 0.23 8.86 -3.72
N GLU A 90 -0.93 8.48 -3.15
CA GLU A 90 -2.01 9.42 -2.84
C GLU A 90 -1.65 10.31 -1.66
N ALA A 91 -1.12 9.69 -0.62
CA ALA A 91 -0.67 10.40 0.56
C ALA A 91 0.66 9.85 1.09
N LEU A 92 1.53 10.77 1.49
CA LEU A 92 2.75 10.49 2.24
C LEU A 92 2.64 11.15 3.61
N ILE A 93 2.67 10.34 4.66
CA ILE A 93 2.67 10.83 6.03
C ILE A 93 4.06 10.61 6.61
N ASP A 94 4.82 11.69 6.71
CA ASP A 94 6.17 11.68 7.29
C ASP A 94 6.06 11.83 8.80
N LEU A 95 6.30 10.73 9.51
CA LEU A 95 6.19 10.62 10.97
C LEU A 95 7.49 10.96 11.69
N ARG A 96 8.54 11.35 10.97
CA ARG A 96 9.82 11.74 11.57
C ARG A 96 9.67 13.08 12.27
N MET A 97 10.08 13.13 13.52
CA MET A 97 9.93 14.30 14.36
C MET A 97 11.13 15.25 14.24
N ASP A 98 12.32 14.68 14.07
CA ASP A 98 13.60 15.40 14.16
C ASP A 98 14.29 15.59 12.81
N SER A 99 13.67 15.14 11.72
CA SER A 99 14.29 15.24 10.40
C SER A 99 14.08 16.61 9.78
N GLN A 100 15.18 17.33 9.58
CA GLN A 100 15.19 18.56 8.78
C GLN A 100 15.08 18.25 7.28
N GLU A 101 15.49 17.07 6.83
CA GLU A 101 15.41 16.66 5.44
C GLU A 101 14.01 16.20 5.08
N PRO A 102 13.37 16.80 4.07
CA PRO A 102 12.09 16.34 3.59
C PRO A 102 12.22 14.95 2.96
N CYS A 103 11.21 14.10 3.17
CA CYS A 103 11.10 12.88 2.37
C CYS A 103 10.88 13.27 0.90
N THR A 104 11.73 12.77 0.01
CA THR A 104 11.72 13.10 -1.42
C THR A 104 10.74 12.26 -2.25
N LEU A 105 10.00 11.33 -1.61
CA LEU A 105 8.94 10.58 -2.28
C LEU A 105 7.86 11.53 -2.79
N ARG A 106 7.51 11.38 -4.05
CA ARG A 106 6.43 12.19 -4.67
C ARG A 106 5.08 11.61 -4.26
N ALA A 107 4.22 12.44 -3.73
CA ALA A 107 2.84 12.10 -3.39
C ALA A 107 1.92 13.26 -3.74
N LYS A 108 0.63 12.97 -3.96
CA LYS A 108 -0.38 14.02 -4.19
C LYS A 108 -0.56 14.91 -2.95
N GLN A 109 -0.55 14.28 -1.78
CA GLN A 109 -0.68 14.96 -0.49
C GLN A 109 0.47 14.55 0.42
N ILE A 110 1.06 15.52 1.12
CA ILE A 110 2.17 15.27 2.04
C ILE A 110 1.83 15.89 3.39
N VAL A 111 1.72 15.05 4.40
CA VAL A 111 1.56 15.46 5.80
C VAL A 111 2.87 15.19 6.53
N ARG A 112 3.42 16.21 7.18
CA ARG A 112 4.63 16.08 8.01
C ARG A 112 4.26 16.27 9.46
N ALA A 113 4.38 15.22 10.26
CA ALA A 113 4.09 15.26 11.69
C ALA A 113 4.86 16.38 12.41
N ALA A 114 6.12 16.60 12.04
CA ALA A 114 6.94 17.66 12.60
C ALA A 114 6.39 19.09 12.41
N ARG A 115 5.53 19.29 11.41
CA ARG A 115 4.94 20.62 11.09
C ARG A 115 3.56 20.82 11.69
N LEU A 116 2.94 19.78 12.21
CA LEU A 116 1.66 19.89 12.89
C LEU A 116 1.87 20.54 14.27
N ALA A 117 0.92 21.33 14.72
CA ALA A 117 0.93 21.85 16.08
C ALA A 117 0.79 20.67 17.07
N ALA A 118 1.43 20.79 18.24
CA ALA A 118 1.30 19.77 19.29
C ALA A 118 -0.18 19.65 19.73
N ASN A 119 -0.58 18.42 20.03
CA ASN A 119 -1.95 18.08 20.45
C ASN A 119 -3.02 18.41 19.42
N THR A 120 -2.67 18.35 18.14
CA THR A 120 -3.65 18.50 17.05
C THR A 120 -3.82 17.19 16.29
N THR A 121 -5.01 17.02 15.75
CA THR A 121 -5.36 15.91 14.87
C THR A 121 -5.65 16.44 13.48
N GLN A 122 -5.04 15.84 12.48
CA GLN A 122 -5.33 16.09 11.09
C GLN A 122 -5.93 14.84 10.45
N THR A 123 -7.12 14.99 9.89
CA THR A 123 -7.77 13.90 9.15
C THR A 123 -7.48 14.04 7.68
N LEU A 124 -7.15 12.91 7.04
CA LEU A 124 -6.89 12.78 5.63
C LEU A 124 -7.73 11.64 5.07
N ARG A 125 -8.46 11.90 4.01
CA ARG A 125 -9.21 10.86 3.29
C ARG A 125 -8.58 10.65 1.93
N THR A 126 -8.28 9.39 1.64
CA THR A 126 -7.81 8.94 0.33
C THR A 126 -8.78 7.89 -0.20
N ASP A 127 -8.64 7.51 -1.45
CA ASP A 127 -9.45 6.42 -2.03
C ASP A 127 -9.11 5.07 -1.37
N THR A 128 -7.88 4.92 -0.84
CA THR A 128 -7.39 3.68 -0.25
C THR A 128 -7.74 3.55 1.24
N ALA A 129 -7.70 4.65 2.01
CA ALA A 129 -7.90 4.61 3.46
C ALA A 129 -8.32 5.97 4.01
N SER A 130 -8.99 5.96 5.17
CA SER A 130 -9.17 7.14 6.01
C SER A 130 -8.08 7.16 7.08
N LEU A 131 -7.40 8.29 7.22
CA LEU A 131 -6.26 8.43 8.14
C LEU A 131 -6.49 9.60 9.09
N GLU A 132 -6.13 9.39 10.34
CA GLU A 132 -6.11 10.41 11.38
C GLU A 132 -4.68 10.50 11.93
N VAL A 133 -4.05 11.63 11.75
CA VAL A 133 -2.69 11.90 12.21
C VAL A 133 -2.79 12.74 13.47
N LEU A 134 -2.48 12.16 14.62
CA LEU A 134 -2.42 12.83 15.90
C LEU A 134 -0.97 13.21 16.22
N ARG A 135 -0.71 14.48 16.40
CA ARG A 135 0.57 15.00 16.89
C ARG A 135 0.49 15.23 18.40
N THR A 136 1.40 14.60 19.15
CA THR A 136 1.60 14.89 20.57
C THR A 136 2.87 15.75 20.76
N GLN A 137 3.20 16.11 21.99
CA GLN A 137 4.43 16.85 22.28
C GLN A 137 5.69 16.03 21.95
N THR A 138 5.67 14.73 22.20
CA THR A 138 6.84 13.84 22.13
C THR A 138 6.74 12.77 21.04
N GLY A 139 5.65 12.72 20.30
CA GLY A 139 5.44 11.70 19.29
C GLY A 139 4.28 11.99 18.35
N CYS A 140 3.99 11.00 17.56
CA CYS A 140 2.89 11.03 16.60
C CYS A 140 2.23 9.66 16.54
N ALA A 141 0.90 9.64 16.45
CA ALA A 141 0.11 8.45 16.18
C ALA A 141 -0.63 8.62 14.86
N VAL A 142 -0.71 7.57 14.09
CA VAL A 142 -1.58 7.52 12.92
C VAL A 142 -2.54 6.36 13.08
N ARG A 143 -3.82 6.69 13.12
CA ARG A 143 -4.91 5.73 12.98
C ARG A 143 -5.32 5.69 11.53
N PHE A 144 -5.42 4.50 10.97
CA PHE A 144 -5.96 4.32 9.64
C PHE A 144 -7.04 3.25 9.66
N THR A 145 -8.12 3.51 8.94
CA THR A 145 -9.28 2.63 8.88
C THR A 145 -9.43 2.11 7.47
N ILE A 146 -9.53 0.78 7.36
CA ILE A 146 -9.66 0.01 6.14
C ILE A 146 -10.84 -0.94 6.32
N GLU A 147 -11.85 -0.86 5.48
CA GLU A 147 -13.02 -1.77 5.50
C GLU A 147 -13.65 -1.91 6.90
N GLY A 148 -13.67 -0.84 7.66
CA GLY A 148 -14.22 -0.81 9.02
C GLY A 148 -13.26 -1.27 10.11
N GLN A 149 -12.11 -1.83 9.78
CA GLN A 149 -11.06 -2.18 10.75
C GLN A 149 -10.12 -1.03 10.99
N SER A 150 -9.75 -0.79 12.23
CA SER A 150 -8.88 0.30 12.65
C SER A 150 -7.52 -0.21 13.08
N PHE A 151 -6.49 0.42 12.53
CA PHE A 151 -5.09 0.13 12.81
C PHE A 151 -4.42 1.39 13.35
N VAL A 152 -3.45 1.22 14.26
CA VAL A 152 -2.67 2.33 14.77
C VAL A 152 -1.18 2.07 14.58
N THR A 153 -0.46 3.08 14.16
CA THR A 153 1.02 3.07 14.17
C THR A 153 1.52 4.27 14.97
N LEU A 154 2.54 4.03 15.76
CA LEU A 154 3.11 5.02 16.68
C LEU A 154 4.53 5.39 16.26
N SER A 155 4.91 6.64 16.44
CA SER A 155 6.27 7.14 16.29
C SER A 155 6.61 8.05 17.46
N GLY A 156 7.68 7.73 18.19
CA GLY A 156 8.04 8.42 19.44
C GLY A 156 7.18 7.95 20.63
N THR A 157 7.15 8.75 21.69
CA THR A 157 6.36 8.45 22.90
C THR A 157 4.98 9.08 22.80
N VAL A 158 3.97 8.23 22.78
CA VAL A 158 2.55 8.66 22.76
C VAL A 158 1.87 8.09 24.00
N ARG A 159 1.19 8.96 24.76
CA ARG A 159 0.35 8.55 25.89
C ARG A 159 -1.10 8.80 25.54
N PHE A 160 -1.91 7.79 25.67
CA PHE A 160 -3.36 7.90 25.51
C PHE A 160 -4.00 8.05 26.89
N THR A 161 -4.88 9.01 27.05
CA THR A 161 -5.65 9.26 28.28
C THR A 161 -6.90 8.41 28.35
N GLN A 162 -7.33 7.85 27.23
CA GLN A 162 -8.45 6.93 27.12
C GLN A 162 -8.03 5.68 26.36
N PRO A 163 -8.64 4.52 26.63
CA PRO A 163 -8.36 3.31 25.85
C PRO A 163 -8.66 3.57 24.39
N LEU A 164 -7.74 3.17 23.52
CA LEU A 164 -7.90 3.27 22.09
C LEU A 164 -8.60 1.98 21.62
N GLU A 165 -9.81 2.11 21.11
CA GLU A 165 -10.48 0.99 20.44
C GLU A 165 -9.85 0.83 19.06
N VAL A 166 -9.00 -0.17 18.92
CA VAL A 166 -8.37 -0.57 17.65
C VAL A 166 -8.41 -2.07 17.54
N ASP A 167 -8.59 -2.55 16.33
CA ASP A 167 -8.61 -3.99 16.06
C ASP A 167 -7.18 -4.56 16.07
N TRP A 168 -6.18 -3.74 15.72
CA TRP A 168 -4.76 -4.13 15.66
C TRP A 168 -3.83 -2.97 16.03
N LEU A 169 -2.77 -3.30 16.74
CA LEU A 169 -1.68 -2.41 17.14
C LEU A 169 -0.40 -2.73 16.36
#